data_99e2baaef42715405b272556a242958b
#
_entry.id   99e2baaef42715405b272556a242958b
#
_cell.length_a   1.000
_cell.length_b   1.000
_cell.length_c   1.000
_cell.angle_alpha   90.00
_cell.angle_beta   90.00
_cell.angle_gamma   90.00
#
_symmetry.space_group_name_H-M   'P 1'
#
loop_
_entity.id
_entity.type
_entity.pdbx_description
1 polymer ?
#
loop_
_entity_poly.entity_id
_entity_poly.type
_entity_poly.pdbx_seq_one_letter_code
_entity_poly.pdbx_strand_id
1 'polypeptide(L)'
;MKKTFLLALISFLWCFHQSCQAQTGTQLVAANQNGFYYHGRINFANPKAPEFYWPGTSVDFIFRGSKLLKILLEDEKGKNYFNVILNNQYAKPYLLKCQKGKKKYAVYNNLDAGKSYSVSIFKRTETDEGYTKFMGIELDNGADLAMVKRAYSPRIEFFGNSITVGMGNEDPTGRDNMNPAKKNNYLSYAAITARDLGLDYRCTAKSGIGVMVSWYDLIMPEMYDRVHPDKPALKHDFKSWIPDIVVVNLFQNDSWLVNMTRDPNHKKRFKQGKPTAQQIVKAYMNFISNLRKVYPKAKIVCTLGSMNAVSPGKPWKGYIQQAVNLMKKYYKDQQLYTLFFAYNNRKIGHPTVTDHIKMADQLKKFLKQNILK
;
A
#
# COMPACT_ATOMS: atom_id res chain seq x y z
N MET A 1 -30.88 -1.65 93.08
CA MET A 1 -29.66 -1.08 92.46
C MET A 1 -29.20 -2.04 91.34
N LYS A 2 -29.56 -1.76 90.09
CA LYS A 2 -29.15 -2.56 88.96
C LYS A 2 -28.18 -1.73 88.15
N LYS A 3 -26.94 -2.21 88.00
CA LYS A 3 -25.90 -1.60 87.20
C LYS A 3 -26.00 -2.18 85.78
N THR A 4 -26.26 -1.35 84.84
CA THR A 4 -26.32 -1.67 83.42
C THR A 4 -24.94 -1.46 82.76
N PHE A 5 -24.31 -2.54 82.25
CA PHE A 5 -23.08 -2.48 81.48
C PHE A 5 -23.37 -2.16 80.03
N LEU A 6 -22.80 -1.09 79.55
CA LEU A 6 -22.86 -0.68 78.15
C LEU A 6 -21.65 -1.24 77.40
N LEU A 7 -21.84 -2.24 76.54
CA LEU A 7 -20.78 -2.75 75.67
C LEU A 7 -20.72 -1.87 74.39
N ALA A 8 -19.64 -1.15 74.21
CA ALA A 8 -19.36 -0.44 72.97
C ALA A 8 -18.70 -1.40 71.98
N LEU A 9 -19.40 -1.68 70.88
CA LEU A 9 -18.91 -2.43 69.71
C LEU A 9 -18.11 -1.48 68.82
N ILE A 10 -16.73 -1.60 68.83
CA ILE A 10 -15.89 -0.91 67.92
C ILE A 10 -15.74 -1.79 66.65
N SER A 11 -16.47 -1.44 65.58
CA SER A 11 -16.31 -2.06 64.27
C SER A 11 -15.09 -1.45 63.55
N PHE A 12 -14.00 -2.21 63.44
CA PHE A 12 -12.83 -1.89 62.64
C PHE A 12 -13.20 -2.10 61.15
N LEU A 13 -13.47 -1.02 60.41
CA LEU A 13 -13.52 -1.04 58.95
C LEU A 13 -12.08 -1.19 58.41
N TRP A 14 -11.73 -2.39 58.03
CA TRP A 14 -10.52 -2.64 57.20
C TRP A 14 -10.83 -2.22 55.79
N CYS A 15 -10.46 -0.98 55.41
CA CYS A 15 -10.36 -0.58 54.03
C CYS A 15 -9.19 -1.36 53.42
N PHE A 16 -9.52 -2.44 52.69
CA PHE A 16 -8.57 -3.04 51.75
C PHE A 16 -8.27 -2.04 50.65
N HIS A 17 -7.20 -1.25 50.83
CA HIS A 17 -6.54 -0.62 49.71
C HIS A 17 -5.90 -1.74 48.88
N GLN A 18 -6.63 -2.23 47.86
CA GLN A 18 -6.00 -2.96 46.77
C GLN A 18 -5.09 -1.93 46.06
N SER A 19 -3.84 -1.86 46.46
CA SER A 19 -2.79 -1.25 45.66
C SER A 19 -2.73 -2.04 44.38
N CYS A 20 -3.28 -1.46 43.29
CA CYS A 20 -3.07 -1.92 41.94
C CYS A 20 -1.56 -1.78 41.66
N GLN A 21 -0.78 -2.81 42.02
CA GLN A 21 0.61 -2.89 41.65
C GLN A 21 0.62 -2.88 40.12
N ALA A 22 1.12 -1.80 39.53
CA ALA A 22 1.38 -1.74 38.10
C ALA A 22 2.24 -2.95 37.74
N GLN A 23 1.70 -3.87 36.98
CA GLN A 23 2.38 -5.11 36.57
C GLN A 23 3.59 -4.70 35.72
N THR A 24 4.79 -4.72 36.36
CA THR A 24 6.05 -4.40 35.68
C THR A 24 6.36 -5.47 34.66
N GLY A 25 6.66 -5.06 33.40
CA GLY A 25 6.98 -5.96 32.29
C GLY A 25 6.22 -5.65 31.04
N THR A 26 6.46 -6.43 30.00
CA THR A 26 5.84 -6.26 28.70
C THR A 26 5.21 -7.56 28.22
N GLN A 27 4.15 -7.44 27.39
CA GLN A 27 3.46 -8.56 26.78
C GLN A 27 3.52 -8.47 25.27
N LEU A 28 3.58 -9.62 24.60
CA LEU A 28 3.45 -9.75 23.16
C LEU A 28 1.97 -9.83 22.77
N VAL A 29 1.53 -8.91 21.94
CA VAL A 29 0.26 -8.97 21.21
C VAL A 29 0.54 -9.54 19.84
N ALA A 30 0.24 -10.82 19.63
CA ALA A 30 0.57 -11.56 18.41
C ALA A 30 -0.26 -11.04 17.21
N ALA A 31 0.29 -11.14 15.99
CA ALA A 31 -0.30 -10.62 14.75
C ALA A 31 -1.71 -11.15 14.43
N ASN A 32 -2.10 -12.31 14.97
CA ASN A 32 -3.43 -12.90 14.78
C ASN A 32 -4.45 -12.50 15.85
N GLN A 33 -4.11 -11.60 16.76
CA GLN A 33 -5.06 -11.07 17.74
C GLN A 33 -6.08 -10.13 17.08
N ASN A 34 -7.30 -10.14 17.59
CA ASN A 34 -8.33 -9.21 17.19
C ASN A 34 -7.88 -7.77 17.51
N GLY A 35 -8.28 -6.81 16.66
CA GLY A 35 -7.91 -5.40 16.79
C GLY A 35 -6.83 -4.94 15.82
N PHE A 36 -6.19 -5.86 15.09
CA PHE A 36 -5.38 -5.52 13.92
C PHE A 36 -6.24 -5.49 12.65
N TYR A 37 -6.08 -4.44 11.86
CA TYR A 37 -6.75 -4.25 10.56
C TYR A 37 -5.70 -4.19 9.46
N TYR A 38 -5.76 -5.14 8.55
CA TYR A 38 -4.78 -5.33 7.49
C TYR A 38 -5.26 -4.76 6.16
N HIS A 39 -4.38 -4.04 5.46
CA HIS A 39 -4.64 -3.48 4.12
C HIS A 39 -3.59 -3.96 3.13
N GLY A 40 -4.02 -4.30 1.93
CA GLY A 40 -3.14 -4.81 0.88
C GLY A 40 -3.41 -6.28 0.54
N ARG A 41 -2.59 -6.82 -0.35
CA ARG A 41 -2.56 -8.25 -0.68
C ARG A 41 -1.54 -8.94 0.20
N ILE A 42 -2.01 -9.64 1.21
CA ILE A 42 -1.21 -10.22 2.28
C ILE A 42 -1.33 -11.72 2.26
N ASN A 43 -0.24 -12.44 2.49
CA ASN A 43 -0.25 -13.88 2.66
C ASN A 43 -0.49 -14.22 4.14
N PHE A 44 -1.65 -14.79 4.44
CA PHE A 44 -2.06 -15.25 5.77
C PHE A 44 -1.90 -16.76 5.96
N ALA A 45 -1.05 -17.46 5.16
CA ALA A 45 -0.79 -18.87 5.36
C ALA A 45 -0.32 -19.18 6.79
N ASN A 46 0.42 -18.26 7.41
CA ASN A 46 0.65 -18.24 8.85
C ASN A 46 0.01 -16.97 9.46
N PRO A 47 -1.16 -17.08 10.12
CA PRO A 47 -1.83 -15.91 10.68
C PRO A 47 -1.08 -15.24 11.83
N LYS A 48 -0.12 -15.92 12.48
CA LYS A 48 0.78 -15.33 13.49
C LYS A 48 1.96 -14.58 12.89
N ALA A 49 2.14 -14.65 11.55
CA ALA A 49 3.23 -14.02 10.82
C ALA A 49 2.81 -13.68 9.38
N PRO A 50 1.76 -12.85 9.16
CA PRO A 50 1.34 -12.45 7.83
C PRO A 50 2.46 -11.77 7.06
N GLU A 51 2.59 -12.07 5.76
CA GLU A 51 3.68 -11.62 4.91
C GLU A 51 3.26 -10.45 4.02
N PHE A 52 4.00 -9.36 4.10
CA PHE A 52 3.80 -8.11 3.37
C PHE A 52 4.77 -8.03 2.19
N TYR A 53 4.26 -8.12 0.97
CA TYR A 53 5.04 -8.05 -0.26
C TYR A 53 4.96 -6.69 -0.93
N TRP A 54 3.74 -6.23 -1.16
CA TRP A 54 3.45 -5.06 -2.00
C TRP A 54 3.72 -3.73 -1.30
N PRO A 55 4.07 -2.68 -2.05
CA PRO A 55 4.12 -1.32 -1.49
C PRO A 55 2.73 -0.91 -1.01
N GLY A 56 2.68 -0.13 0.06
CA GLY A 56 1.42 0.32 0.65
C GLY A 56 0.66 -0.72 1.47
N THR A 57 1.19 -1.95 1.59
CA THR A 57 0.65 -2.91 2.57
C THR A 57 0.79 -2.34 3.96
N SER A 58 -0.28 -2.38 4.75
CA SER A 58 -0.26 -1.81 6.10
C SER A 58 -1.07 -2.62 7.11
N VAL A 59 -0.81 -2.36 8.39
CA VAL A 59 -1.61 -2.82 9.50
C VAL A 59 -1.92 -1.65 10.42
N ASP A 60 -3.20 -1.48 10.73
CA ASP A 60 -3.71 -0.44 11.61
C ASP A 60 -4.26 -1.05 12.88
N PHE A 61 -4.08 -0.36 14.00
CA PHE A 61 -4.66 -0.75 15.30
C PHE A 61 -4.77 0.45 16.23
N ILE A 62 -5.53 0.27 17.31
CA ILE A 62 -5.59 1.22 18.43
C ILE A 62 -5.22 0.45 19.69
N PHE A 63 -4.33 1.01 20.51
CA PHE A 63 -3.99 0.46 21.79
C PHE A 63 -4.13 1.49 22.92
N ARG A 64 -4.22 1.00 24.16
CA ARG A 64 -4.26 1.81 25.39
C ARG A 64 -3.56 1.07 26.52
N GLY A 65 -3.25 1.78 27.61
CA GLY A 65 -2.65 1.18 28.81
C GLY A 65 -1.15 0.95 28.69
N SER A 66 -0.45 1.55 27.71
CA SER A 66 1.00 1.36 27.55
C SER A 66 1.76 2.65 27.38
N LYS A 67 2.94 2.74 28.03
CA LYS A 67 3.93 3.80 27.84
C LYS A 67 4.86 3.52 26.68
N LEU A 68 4.88 2.30 26.16
CA LEU A 68 5.76 1.90 25.08
C LEU A 68 5.00 1.22 23.93
N LEU A 69 5.61 1.27 22.75
CA LEU A 69 5.24 0.46 21.60
C LEU A 69 6.51 -0.07 20.97
N LYS A 70 6.66 -1.40 20.92
CA LYS A 70 7.67 -2.05 20.10
C LYS A 70 6.98 -2.87 19.02
N ILE A 71 7.55 -2.87 17.81
CA ILE A 71 7.04 -3.61 16.64
C ILE A 71 7.96 -4.79 16.39
N LEU A 72 7.39 -5.98 16.20
CA LEU A 72 8.12 -7.20 15.88
C LEU A 72 7.96 -7.51 14.39
N LEU A 73 9.08 -7.48 13.67
CA LEU A 73 9.13 -7.80 12.24
C LEU A 73 10.20 -8.86 11.98
N GLU A 74 9.97 -9.67 10.94
CA GLU A 74 10.99 -10.53 10.34
C GLU A 74 11.15 -10.11 8.88
N ASP A 75 12.29 -9.51 8.55
CA ASP A 75 12.55 -8.99 7.20
C ASP A 75 13.52 -9.89 6.44
N GLU A 76 13.17 -10.24 5.20
CA GLU A 76 13.93 -11.18 4.38
C GLU A 76 15.34 -10.67 4.07
N LYS A 77 15.46 -9.40 3.66
CA LYS A 77 16.72 -8.83 3.14
C LYS A 77 17.30 -7.73 4.03
N GLY A 78 16.54 -7.20 4.99
CA GLY A 78 16.92 -6.05 5.79
C GLY A 78 16.90 -4.73 5.01
N LYS A 79 16.12 -4.68 3.93
CA LYS A 79 16.06 -3.53 3.00
C LYS A 79 14.71 -2.82 3.00
N ASN A 80 13.70 -3.35 3.70
CA ASN A 80 12.40 -2.70 3.77
C ASN A 80 12.39 -1.53 4.74
N TYR A 81 11.54 -0.56 4.43
CA TYR A 81 11.26 0.61 5.24
C TYR A 81 9.76 0.74 5.48
N PHE A 82 9.40 1.16 6.68
CA PHE A 82 8.01 1.43 7.07
C PHE A 82 7.87 2.84 7.63
N ASN A 83 6.72 3.46 7.38
CA ASN A 83 6.26 4.61 8.15
C ASN A 83 5.38 4.09 9.29
N VAL A 84 5.71 4.44 10.53
CA VAL A 84 4.83 4.22 11.69
C VAL A 84 4.19 5.54 12.04
N ILE A 85 2.87 5.62 11.89
CA ILE A 85 2.08 6.84 12.01
C ILE A 85 1.27 6.73 13.29
N LEU A 86 1.51 7.64 14.23
CA LEU A 86 0.79 7.72 15.50
C LEU A 86 -0.28 8.81 15.42
N ASN A 87 -1.52 8.52 15.84
CA ASN A 87 -2.62 9.48 15.96
C ASN A 87 -2.84 10.32 14.69
N ASN A 88 -2.73 9.69 13.51
CA ASN A 88 -2.87 10.35 12.21
C ASN A 88 -1.90 11.51 11.97
N GLN A 89 -0.74 11.54 12.66
CA GLN A 89 0.30 12.55 12.42
C GLN A 89 1.05 12.26 11.13
N TYR A 90 0.36 12.42 10.01
CA TYR A 90 0.84 12.05 8.67
C TYR A 90 2.08 12.81 8.20
N ALA A 91 2.30 14.02 8.72
CA ALA A 91 3.44 14.86 8.32
C ALA A 91 4.79 14.42 8.93
N LYS A 92 4.77 13.66 10.03
CA LYS A 92 5.98 13.25 10.75
C LYS A 92 5.90 11.78 11.20
N PRO A 93 5.84 10.81 10.27
CA PRO A 93 5.88 9.42 10.64
C PRO A 93 7.23 9.03 11.24
N TYR A 94 7.24 8.08 12.17
CA TYR A 94 8.47 7.44 12.58
C TYR A 94 8.97 6.55 11.44
N LEU A 95 10.20 6.78 10.96
CA LEU A 95 10.82 5.98 9.91
C LEU A 95 11.48 4.74 10.51
N LEU A 96 10.89 3.58 10.29
CA LEU A 96 11.42 2.30 10.70
C LEU A 96 12.21 1.68 9.54
N LYS A 97 13.52 1.48 9.73
CA LYS A 97 14.41 0.75 8.82
C LYS A 97 14.53 -0.70 9.31
N CYS A 98 14.16 -1.66 8.47
CA CYS A 98 14.30 -3.07 8.80
C CYS A 98 15.77 -3.52 8.79
N GLN A 99 16.06 -4.50 9.65
CA GLN A 99 17.28 -5.31 9.64
C GLN A 99 16.89 -6.73 9.23
N LYS A 100 17.80 -7.47 8.58
CA LYS A 100 17.56 -8.85 8.17
C LYS A 100 17.22 -9.76 9.34
N GLY A 101 16.24 -10.65 9.14
CA GLY A 101 15.75 -11.60 10.14
C GLY A 101 14.77 -10.98 11.12
N LYS A 102 14.48 -11.72 12.19
CA LYS A 102 13.51 -11.33 13.21
C LYS A 102 14.11 -10.30 14.16
N LYS A 103 13.46 -9.14 14.28
CA LYS A 103 13.89 -8.02 15.11
C LYS A 103 12.72 -7.38 15.83
N LYS A 104 13.01 -6.78 16.97
CA LYS A 104 12.11 -5.96 17.78
C LYS A 104 12.57 -4.51 17.70
N TYR A 105 11.67 -3.62 17.30
CA TYR A 105 11.94 -2.19 17.09
C TYR A 105 11.19 -1.38 18.15
N ALA A 106 11.92 -0.72 19.05
CA ALA A 106 11.36 0.25 19.97
C ALA A 106 11.01 1.53 19.20
N VAL A 107 9.72 1.78 19.00
CA VAL A 107 9.24 2.93 18.21
C VAL A 107 8.86 4.09 19.14
N TYR A 108 8.20 3.77 20.23
CA TYR A 108 7.83 4.74 21.28
C TYR A 108 8.12 4.13 22.66
N ASN A 109 8.58 4.94 23.60
CA ASN A 109 8.96 4.50 24.97
C ASN A 109 8.58 5.49 26.08
N ASN A 110 7.86 6.56 25.72
CA ASN A 110 7.44 7.59 26.70
C ASN A 110 6.04 8.13 26.34
N LEU A 111 5.10 7.20 26.14
CA LEU A 111 3.69 7.53 25.91
C LEU A 111 2.95 7.69 27.25
N ASP A 112 1.80 8.33 27.21
CA ASP A 112 0.89 8.43 28.36
C ASP A 112 -0.02 7.19 28.39
N ALA A 113 0.15 6.31 29.38
CA ALA A 113 -0.65 5.09 29.51
C ALA A 113 -2.15 5.37 29.74
N GLY A 114 -2.53 6.59 30.17
CA GLY A 114 -3.93 7.00 30.30
C GLY A 114 -4.63 7.30 28.98
N LYS A 115 -3.90 7.31 27.85
CA LYS A 115 -4.44 7.65 26.54
C LYS A 115 -4.54 6.44 25.61
N SER A 116 -5.42 6.57 24.61
CA SER A 116 -5.48 5.65 23.49
C SER A 116 -4.68 6.20 22.30
N TYR A 117 -4.01 5.31 21.57
CA TYR A 117 -3.17 5.67 20.42
C TYR A 117 -3.58 4.87 19.20
N SER A 118 -3.95 5.57 18.13
CA SER A 118 -4.11 4.94 16.82
C SER A 118 -2.74 4.84 16.13
N VAL A 119 -2.47 3.68 15.53
CA VAL A 119 -1.21 3.40 14.84
C VAL A 119 -1.49 2.83 13.47
N SER A 120 -0.74 3.29 12.47
CA SER A 120 -0.65 2.66 11.15
C SER A 120 0.82 2.33 10.87
N ILE A 121 1.10 1.07 10.55
CA ILE A 121 2.42 0.59 10.11
C ILE A 121 2.33 0.36 8.61
N PHE A 122 2.91 1.26 7.81
CA PHE A 122 2.74 1.32 6.37
C PHE A 122 4.06 1.02 5.64
N LYS A 123 4.08 -0.03 4.80
CA LYS A 123 5.24 -0.44 3.99
C LYS A 123 5.51 0.58 2.89
N ARG A 124 6.69 1.21 2.93
CA ARG A 124 7.12 2.23 1.95
C ARG A 124 7.64 1.62 0.65
N THR A 125 8.37 0.52 0.80
CA THR A 125 9.19 -0.13 -0.22
C THR A 125 8.40 -1.18 -1.01
N GLU A 126 8.91 -1.52 -2.18
CA GLU A 126 8.31 -2.50 -3.07
C GLU A 126 8.84 -3.93 -2.85
N THR A 127 8.51 -4.82 -3.76
CA THR A 127 8.82 -6.26 -3.66
C THR A 127 10.30 -6.59 -3.91
N ASP A 128 11.05 -5.71 -4.57
CA ASP A 128 12.49 -5.91 -4.86
C ASP A 128 13.35 -5.84 -3.60
N GLU A 129 12.88 -5.14 -2.58
CA GLU A 129 13.48 -5.10 -1.25
C GLU A 129 13.18 -6.34 -0.39
N GLY A 130 12.42 -7.29 -0.95
CA GLY A 130 11.99 -8.51 -0.25
C GLY A 130 10.66 -8.33 0.47
N TYR A 131 10.29 -9.34 1.25
CA TYR A 131 9.08 -9.31 2.07
C TYR A 131 9.40 -9.13 3.55
N THR A 132 8.38 -8.71 4.29
CA THR A 132 8.44 -8.57 5.75
C THR A 132 7.27 -9.32 6.37
N LYS A 133 7.51 -10.13 7.40
CA LYS A 133 6.46 -10.71 8.24
C LYS A 133 6.18 -9.77 9.42
N PHE A 134 4.92 -9.48 9.63
CA PHE A 134 4.47 -8.82 10.85
C PHE A 134 4.21 -9.86 11.93
N MET A 135 4.98 -9.78 13.03
CA MET A 135 4.92 -10.78 14.12
C MET A 135 4.07 -10.31 15.31
N GLY A 136 3.61 -9.06 15.26
CA GLY A 136 2.86 -8.42 16.32
C GLY A 136 3.58 -7.23 16.94
N ILE A 137 3.12 -6.83 18.12
CA ILE A 137 3.65 -5.69 18.88
C ILE A 137 3.90 -6.10 20.34
N GLU A 138 4.76 -5.36 21.00
CA GLU A 138 4.98 -5.49 22.45
C GLU A 138 4.54 -4.20 23.13
N LEU A 139 3.71 -4.35 24.15
CA LEU A 139 3.15 -3.29 24.99
C LEU A 139 3.45 -3.58 26.47
N ASP A 140 3.23 -2.63 27.37
CA ASP A 140 3.26 -2.89 28.80
C ASP A 140 2.21 -3.93 29.19
N ASN A 141 2.47 -4.70 30.25
CA ASN A 141 1.52 -5.67 30.79
C ASN A 141 0.20 -4.99 31.17
N GLY A 142 -0.91 -5.63 30.84
CA GLY A 142 -2.26 -5.08 31.06
C GLY A 142 -2.75 -4.09 29.99
N ALA A 143 -1.91 -3.72 29.03
CA ALA A 143 -2.35 -2.97 27.86
C ALA A 143 -3.17 -3.84 26.91
N ASP A 144 -4.09 -3.24 26.18
CA ASP A 144 -4.96 -3.96 25.24
C ASP A 144 -5.12 -3.24 23.89
N LEU A 145 -5.60 -3.99 22.89
CA LEU A 145 -6.07 -3.43 21.62
C LEU A 145 -7.55 -3.08 21.72
N ALA A 146 -7.87 -1.86 21.31
CA ALA A 146 -9.26 -1.45 21.19
C ALA A 146 -9.88 -2.02 19.91
N MET A 147 -11.05 -2.65 20.05
CA MET A 147 -11.87 -3.06 18.91
C MET A 147 -12.64 -1.85 18.38
N VAL A 148 -12.32 -1.45 17.14
CA VAL A 148 -12.99 -0.32 16.49
C VAL A 148 -13.83 -0.83 15.33
N LYS A 149 -15.14 -0.51 15.38
CA LYS A 149 -16.01 -0.70 14.21
C LYS A 149 -15.65 0.34 13.16
N ARG A 150 -15.08 -0.09 12.04
CA ARG A 150 -14.79 0.81 10.92
C ARG A 150 -16.04 1.07 10.11
N ALA A 151 -16.27 2.32 9.77
CA ALA A 151 -17.24 2.69 8.75
C ALA A 151 -16.80 2.15 7.38
N TYR A 152 -17.75 1.88 6.50
CA TYR A 152 -17.43 1.55 5.11
C TYR A 152 -16.71 2.72 4.45
N SER A 153 -15.59 2.42 3.81
CA SER A 153 -14.88 3.35 2.93
C SER A 153 -14.86 2.77 1.53
N PRO A 154 -15.13 3.56 0.48
CA PRO A 154 -14.96 3.08 -0.89
C PRO A 154 -13.54 2.58 -1.10
N ARG A 155 -13.39 1.55 -1.93
CA ARG A 155 -12.14 0.81 -2.12
C ARG A 155 -11.49 1.18 -3.43
N ILE A 156 -10.19 1.42 -3.41
CA ILE A 156 -9.40 1.75 -4.61
C ILE A 156 -8.17 0.86 -4.73
N GLU A 157 -8.00 0.23 -5.90
CA GLU A 157 -6.80 -0.54 -6.21
C GLU A 157 -6.04 0.08 -7.37
N PHE A 158 -4.73 0.21 -7.20
CA PHE A 158 -3.82 0.72 -8.22
C PHE A 158 -2.99 -0.41 -8.81
N PHE A 159 -3.00 -0.52 -10.14
CA PHE A 159 -2.08 -1.34 -10.91
C PHE A 159 -1.09 -0.44 -11.62
N GLY A 160 0.21 -0.63 -11.38
CA GLY A 160 1.18 0.29 -11.92
C GLY A 160 2.62 -0.20 -11.89
N ASN A 161 3.51 0.70 -12.25
CA ASN A 161 4.95 0.51 -12.28
C ASN A 161 5.66 1.34 -11.19
N SER A 162 6.93 1.67 -11.41
CA SER A 162 7.76 2.47 -10.50
C SER A 162 7.14 3.82 -10.10
N ILE A 163 6.36 4.45 -10.99
CA ILE A 163 5.67 5.70 -10.69
C ILE A 163 4.62 5.46 -9.58
N THR A 164 3.88 4.38 -9.67
CA THR A 164 2.87 4.01 -8.66
C THR A 164 3.51 3.52 -7.36
N VAL A 165 4.65 2.83 -7.45
CA VAL A 165 5.47 2.44 -6.29
C VAL A 165 5.94 3.65 -5.49
N GLY A 166 6.24 4.78 -6.14
CA GLY A 166 6.95 5.92 -5.54
C GLY A 166 8.46 5.71 -5.52
N MET A 167 8.99 5.09 -6.60
CA MET A 167 10.41 4.84 -6.78
C MET A 167 11.20 6.14 -6.74
N GLY A 168 12.20 6.24 -5.84
CA GLY A 168 13.11 7.37 -5.75
C GLY A 168 12.45 8.72 -5.49
N ASN A 169 11.18 8.77 -5.09
CA ASN A 169 10.43 10.03 -4.98
C ASN A 169 10.94 10.98 -3.87
N GLU A 170 11.67 10.46 -2.89
CA GLU A 170 12.36 11.25 -1.86
C GLU A 170 13.85 11.49 -2.20
N ASP A 171 14.28 11.21 -3.43
CA ASP A 171 15.64 11.59 -3.86
C ASP A 171 15.65 13.07 -4.26
N PRO A 172 16.34 13.95 -3.50
CA PRO A 172 16.36 15.38 -3.80
C PRO A 172 17.11 15.69 -5.11
N THR A 173 17.99 14.76 -5.56
CA THR A 173 18.70 14.93 -6.82
C THR A 173 17.86 14.55 -8.02
N GLY A 174 16.83 13.72 -7.81
CA GLY A 174 15.98 13.18 -8.87
C GLY A 174 16.70 12.27 -9.85
N ARG A 175 17.83 11.66 -9.45
CA ARG A 175 18.70 10.84 -10.31
C ARG A 175 18.42 9.34 -10.22
N ASP A 176 17.38 8.90 -9.50
CA ASP A 176 17.07 7.47 -9.33
C ASP A 176 18.22 6.66 -8.75
N ASN A 177 18.69 7.02 -7.60
CA ASN A 177 19.70 6.24 -6.92
C ASN A 177 19.10 4.98 -6.36
N MET A 178 18.50 4.09 -6.85
CA MET A 178 17.97 2.79 -6.41
C MET A 178 17.99 2.53 -4.88
N ASN A 179 18.21 3.58 -4.07
CA ASN A 179 18.30 3.48 -2.61
C ASN A 179 16.91 3.23 -2.00
N PRO A 180 16.69 2.09 -1.31
CA PRO A 180 15.39 1.79 -0.69
C PRO A 180 14.88 2.88 0.26
N ALA A 181 15.80 3.60 0.92
CA ALA A 181 15.43 4.71 1.82
C ALA A 181 14.74 5.88 1.09
N LYS A 182 14.95 6.00 -0.23
CA LYS A 182 14.36 7.04 -1.07
C LYS A 182 13.07 6.61 -1.77
N LYS A 183 12.69 5.35 -1.64
CA LYS A 183 11.40 4.83 -2.11
C LYS A 183 10.34 5.09 -1.04
N ASN A 184 9.22 5.72 -1.43
CA ASN A 184 8.16 6.00 -0.47
C ASN A 184 6.78 5.94 -1.10
N ASN A 185 6.15 4.76 -1.06
CA ASN A 185 4.80 4.58 -1.56
C ASN A 185 3.79 5.47 -0.82
N TYR A 186 4.00 5.78 0.46
CA TYR A 186 3.14 6.65 1.24
C TYR A 186 3.02 8.06 0.66
N LEU A 187 4.07 8.53 -0.01
CA LEU A 187 4.14 9.81 -0.73
C LEU A 187 3.98 9.64 -2.25
N SER A 188 3.53 8.48 -2.72
CA SER A 188 3.12 8.30 -4.11
C SER A 188 1.76 8.97 -4.38
N TYR A 189 1.51 9.35 -5.64
CA TYR A 189 0.22 9.90 -6.05
C TYR A 189 -0.95 8.99 -5.66
N ALA A 190 -0.74 7.69 -5.71
CA ALA A 190 -1.74 6.68 -5.42
C ALA A 190 -2.15 6.69 -3.94
N ALA A 191 -1.19 6.60 -3.03
CA ALA A 191 -1.46 6.61 -1.60
C ALA A 191 -1.93 7.98 -1.09
N ILE A 192 -1.40 9.10 -1.64
CA ILE A 192 -1.87 10.46 -1.34
C ILE A 192 -3.35 10.58 -1.74
N THR A 193 -3.72 10.17 -2.98
CA THR A 193 -5.11 10.24 -3.45
C THR A 193 -6.04 9.45 -2.55
N ALA A 194 -5.69 8.20 -2.22
CA ALA A 194 -6.52 7.34 -1.39
C ALA A 194 -6.73 7.93 0.01
N ARG A 195 -5.65 8.38 0.66
CA ARG A 195 -5.69 8.99 1.99
C ARG A 195 -6.52 10.27 2.04
N ASP A 196 -6.31 11.18 1.07
CA ASP A 196 -6.99 12.48 1.04
C ASP A 196 -8.50 12.35 0.72
N LEU A 197 -8.89 11.24 0.09
CA LEU A 197 -10.30 10.93 -0.21
C LEU A 197 -10.93 9.93 0.77
N GLY A 198 -10.21 9.49 1.79
CA GLY A 198 -10.71 8.50 2.75
C GLY A 198 -11.02 7.13 2.14
N LEU A 199 -10.27 6.71 1.12
CA LEU A 199 -10.47 5.44 0.42
C LEU A 199 -9.62 4.33 1.02
N ASP A 200 -10.18 3.11 1.11
CA ASP A 200 -9.42 1.90 1.46
C ASP A 200 -8.50 1.52 0.28
N TYR A 201 -7.20 1.45 0.55
CA TYR A 201 -6.13 1.47 -0.44
C TYR A 201 -5.47 0.12 -0.66
N ARG A 202 -5.27 -0.23 -1.95
CA ARG A 202 -4.37 -1.32 -2.37
C ARG A 202 -3.49 -0.88 -3.53
N CYS A 203 -2.24 -1.39 -3.53
CA CYS A 203 -1.26 -1.12 -4.58
C CYS A 203 -0.64 -2.43 -5.06
N THR A 204 -0.91 -2.78 -6.32
CA THR A 204 -0.32 -3.92 -7.03
C THR A 204 0.61 -3.35 -8.10
N ALA A 205 1.81 -2.95 -7.69
CA ALA A 205 2.76 -2.26 -8.55
C ALA A 205 4.20 -2.77 -8.33
N LYS A 206 4.97 -2.79 -9.41
CA LYS A 206 6.38 -3.20 -9.40
C LYS A 206 7.18 -2.33 -10.35
N SER A 207 8.35 -1.84 -9.91
CA SER A 207 9.26 -1.06 -10.75
C SER A 207 9.68 -1.86 -11.97
N GLY A 208 9.77 -1.20 -13.13
CA GLY A 208 10.21 -1.84 -14.36
C GLY A 208 9.15 -2.66 -15.12
N ILE A 209 7.94 -2.85 -14.56
CA ILE A 209 6.91 -3.67 -15.19
C ILE A 209 6.19 -2.95 -16.31
N GLY A 210 5.89 -3.65 -17.39
CA GLY A 210 5.07 -3.21 -18.52
C GLY A 210 3.88 -4.12 -18.76
N VAL A 211 3.09 -3.80 -19.76
CA VAL A 211 1.93 -4.59 -20.22
C VAL A 211 2.34 -5.62 -21.25
N MET A 212 3.25 -5.29 -22.14
CA MET A 212 3.74 -6.15 -23.22
C MET A 212 5.17 -6.62 -22.96
N VAL A 213 5.99 -5.76 -22.41
CA VAL A 213 7.41 -5.99 -22.14
C VAL A 213 7.86 -5.22 -20.90
N SER A 214 8.72 -5.83 -20.11
CA SER A 214 9.27 -5.30 -18.86
C SER A 214 10.80 -5.32 -18.91
N TRP A 215 11.46 -4.66 -17.97
CA TRP A 215 12.91 -4.76 -17.75
C TRP A 215 13.36 -6.14 -17.25
N TYR A 216 12.44 -7.10 -17.12
CA TYR A 216 12.63 -8.49 -16.73
C TYR A 216 11.50 -9.34 -17.36
N ASP A 217 11.56 -10.65 -17.20
CA ASP A 217 10.66 -11.59 -17.88
C ASP A 217 9.16 -11.39 -17.58
N LEU A 218 8.81 -11.00 -16.35
CA LEU A 218 7.44 -10.87 -15.90
C LEU A 218 6.78 -9.60 -16.43
N ILE A 219 5.53 -9.69 -16.92
CA ILE A 219 4.70 -8.55 -17.31
C ILE A 219 3.44 -8.44 -16.45
N MET A 220 2.81 -7.27 -16.41
CA MET A 220 1.65 -7.03 -15.54
C MET A 220 0.49 -8.03 -15.79
N PRO A 221 0.12 -8.42 -17.02
CA PRO A 221 -0.89 -9.45 -17.26
C PRO A 221 -0.58 -10.83 -16.66
N GLU A 222 0.67 -11.13 -16.38
CA GLU A 222 1.12 -12.38 -15.74
C GLU A 222 1.22 -12.26 -14.22
N MET A 223 1.23 -11.02 -13.69
CA MET A 223 1.47 -10.71 -12.27
C MET A 223 0.21 -10.27 -11.51
N TYR A 224 -0.74 -9.63 -12.20
CA TYR A 224 -1.85 -8.92 -11.56
C TYR A 224 -2.71 -9.76 -10.61
N ASP A 225 -2.71 -11.06 -10.76
CA ASP A 225 -3.50 -12.02 -9.98
C ASP A 225 -2.71 -12.71 -8.86
N ARG A 226 -1.52 -12.22 -8.52
CA ARG A 226 -0.66 -12.84 -7.51
C ARG A 226 -0.72 -12.13 -6.17
N VAL A 227 -0.51 -12.88 -5.09
CA VAL A 227 -0.21 -12.33 -3.76
C VAL A 227 1.27 -11.99 -3.65
N HIS A 228 2.15 -12.82 -4.22
CA HIS A 228 3.59 -12.58 -4.32
C HIS A 228 3.98 -12.52 -5.80
N PRO A 229 4.65 -11.46 -6.29
CA PRO A 229 4.94 -11.29 -7.72
C PRO A 229 5.70 -12.48 -8.32
N ASP A 230 6.67 -13.03 -7.62
CA ASP A 230 7.55 -14.09 -8.13
C ASP A 230 7.06 -15.52 -7.81
N LYS A 231 5.88 -15.67 -7.17
CA LYS A 231 5.27 -16.97 -6.86
C LYS A 231 3.96 -17.15 -7.62
N PRO A 232 3.97 -17.65 -8.87
CA PRO A 232 2.78 -17.73 -9.71
C PRO A 232 1.67 -18.63 -9.14
N ALA A 233 2.00 -19.61 -8.31
CA ALA A 233 1.04 -20.46 -7.63
C ALA A 233 0.27 -19.78 -6.50
N LEU A 234 0.80 -18.68 -5.94
CA LEU A 234 0.17 -17.95 -4.84
C LEU A 234 -0.79 -16.91 -5.41
N LYS A 235 -2.01 -17.34 -5.72
CA LYS A 235 -3.04 -16.49 -6.33
C LYS A 235 -3.80 -15.66 -5.30
N HIS A 236 -4.17 -14.44 -5.72
CA HIS A 236 -5.03 -13.55 -4.94
C HIS A 236 -6.50 -13.95 -5.10
N ASP A 237 -7.21 -14.03 -3.97
CA ASP A 237 -8.67 -14.17 -3.99
C ASP A 237 -9.33 -12.81 -4.23
N PHE A 238 -9.76 -12.57 -5.45
CA PHE A 238 -10.42 -11.34 -5.85
C PHE A 238 -11.79 -11.12 -5.18
N LYS A 239 -12.40 -12.16 -4.60
CA LYS A 239 -13.69 -12.06 -3.91
C LYS A 239 -13.53 -11.56 -2.48
N SER A 240 -12.37 -11.73 -1.88
CA SER A 240 -12.10 -11.32 -0.49
C SER A 240 -12.12 -9.80 -0.30
N TRP A 241 -11.85 -9.04 -1.35
CA TRP A 241 -11.86 -7.57 -1.33
C TRP A 241 -12.07 -7.04 -2.75
N ILE A 242 -13.21 -6.43 -2.99
CA ILE A 242 -13.61 -5.94 -4.31
C ILE A 242 -13.48 -4.42 -4.32
N PRO A 243 -12.66 -3.82 -5.21
CA PRO A 243 -12.56 -2.38 -5.34
C PRO A 243 -13.76 -1.77 -6.05
N ASP A 244 -14.16 -0.57 -5.60
CA ASP A 244 -15.11 0.28 -6.32
C ASP A 244 -14.42 0.97 -7.50
N ILE A 245 -13.14 1.27 -7.33
CA ILE A 245 -12.32 2.00 -8.28
C ILE A 245 -11.03 1.24 -8.55
N VAL A 246 -10.68 1.07 -9.81
CA VAL A 246 -9.37 0.56 -10.26
C VAL A 246 -8.66 1.65 -11.05
N VAL A 247 -7.41 1.92 -10.73
CA VAL A 247 -6.55 2.87 -11.47
C VAL A 247 -5.40 2.11 -12.10
N VAL A 248 -5.23 2.22 -13.41
CA VAL A 248 -4.16 1.55 -14.17
C VAL A 248 -3.20 2.60 -14.71
N ASN A 249 -1.95 2.64 -14.21
CA ASN A 249 -0.90 3.55 -14.69
C ASN A 249 0.28 2.72 -15.22
N LEU A 250 0.18 2.33 -16.48
CA LEU A 250 1.14 1.46 -17.16
C LEU A 250 1.52 2.04 -18.52
N PHE A 251 2.33 1.30 -19.31
CA PHE A 251 2.90 1.69 -20.60
C PHE A 251 4.14 2.58 -20.55
N GLN A 252 4.56 3.10 -19.41
CA GLN A 252 5.80 3.87 -19.35
C GLN A 252 7.02 3.00 -19.76
N ASN A 253 7.14 1.79 -19.22
CA ASN A 253 8.24 0.88 -19.55
C ASN A 253 8.14 0.33 -20.96
N ASP A 254 6.93 -0.02 -21.40
CA ASP A 254 6.67 -0.42 -22.77
C ASP A 254 7.13 0.66 -23.76
N SER A 255 6.93 1.95 -23.43
CA SER A 255 7.27 3.07 -24.31
C SER A 255 8.75 3.16 -24.69
N TRP A 256 9.60 2.64 -23.83
CA TRP A 256 11.04 2.51 -24.09
C TRP A 256 11.36 1.18 -24.76
N LEU A 257 10.94 0.09 -24.14
CA LEU A 257 11.39 -1.26 -24.48
C LEU A 257 10.89 -1.76 -25.83
N VAL A 258 9.72 -1.32 -26.33
CA VAL A 258 9.24 -1.67 -27.67
C VAL A 258 10.16 -1.12 -28.79
N ASN A 259 11.00 -0.14 -28.49
CA ASN A 259 11.97 0.43 -29.42
C ASN A 259 13.39 -0.13 -29.22
N MET A 260 13.63 -0.88 -28.15
CA MET A 260 14.96 -1.41 -27.80
C MET A 260 15.14 -2.83 -28.36
N THR A 261 15.17 -2.95 -29.69
CA THR A 261 15.16 -4.25 -30.40
C THR A 261 16.33 -5.17 -30.07
N ARG A 262 17.42 -4.64 -29.48
CA ARG A 262 18.57 -5.43 -29.01
C ARG A 262 18.40 -5.98 -27.60
N ASP A 263 17.45 -5.45 -26.81
CA ASP A 263 17.18 -5.88 -25.44
C ASP A 263 16.70 -7.34 -25.40
N PRO A 264 17.20 -8.18 -24.49
CA PRO A 264 16.79 -9.59 -24.38
C PRO A 264 15.30 -9.78 -24.14
N ASN A 265 14.67 -8.95 -23.32
CA ASN A 265 13.25 -9.03 -23.01
C ASN A 265 12.40 -8.63 -24.22
N HIS A 266 12.85 -7.59 -24.99
CA HIS A 266 12.22 -7.25 -26.27
C HIS A 266 12.26 -8.45 -27.24
N LYS A 267 13.43 -9.07 -27.46
CA LYS A 267 13.58 -10.23 -28.35
C LYS A 267 12.70 -11.41 -27.92
N LYS A 268 12.63 -11.66 -26.61
CA LYS A 268 11.81 -12.73 -26.05
C LYS A 268 10.31 -12.51 -26.32
N ARG A 269 9.82 -11.25 -26.15
CA ARG A 269 8.40 -10.90 -26.26
C ARG A 269 7.97 -10.63 -27.71
N PHE A 270 8.85 -10.11 -28.54
CA PHE A 270 8.53 -9.66 -29.92
C PHE A 270 9.39 -10.40 -30.95
N LYS A 271 9.15 -11.71 -31.08
CA LYS A 271 9.87 -12.57 -32.02
C LYS A 271 9.79 -12.10 -33.47
N GLN A 272 8.71 -11.41 -33.86
CA GLN A 272 8.44 -10.88 -35.20
C GLN A 272 8.86 -9.40 -35.37
N GLY A 273 9.64 -8.87 -34.39
CA GLY A 273 10.08 -7.49 -34.40
C GLY A 273 9.15 -6.54 -33.64
N LYS A 274 9.35 -5.25 -33.83
CA LYS A 274 8.60 -4.20 -33.11
C LYS A 274 7.10 -4.34 -33.28
N PRO A 275 6.28 -4.29 -32.19
CA PRO A 275 4.83 -4.40 -32.30
C PRO A 275 4.21 -3.20 -33.03
N THR A 276 3.18 -3.47 -33.82
CA THR A 276 2.36 -2.44 -34.45
C THR A 276 1.49 -1.69 -33.44
N ALA A 277 0.97 -0.51 -33.83
CA ALA A 277 0.01 0.24 -33.03
C ALA A 277 -1.21 -0.58 -32.62
N GLN A 278 -1.76 -1.38 -33.57
CA GLN A 278 -2.91 -2.26 -33.29
C GLN A 278 -2.57 -3.34 -32.25
N GLN A 279 -1.37 -3.93 -32.30
CA GLN A 279 -0.94 -4.91 -31.31
C GLN A 279 -0.77 -4.28 -29.92
N ILE A 280 -0.28 -3.04 -29.84
CA ILE A 280 -0.14 -2.30 -28.57
C ILE A 280 -1.54 -2.02 -27.98
N VAL A 281 -2.45 -1.50 -28.78
CA VAL A 281 -3.85 -1.24 -28.37
C VAL A 281 -4.51 -2.53 -27.89
N LYS A 282 -4.39 -3.63 -28.66
CA LYS A 282 -4.96 -4.93 -28.31
C LYS A 282 -4.41 -5.48 -27.00
N ALA A 283 -3.10 -5.35 -26.76
CA ALA A 283 -2.48 -5.80 -25.50
C ALA A 283 -3.05 -5.05 -24.30
N TYR A 284 -3.24 -3.74 -24.40
CA TYR A 284 -3.87 -2.96 -23.34
C TYR A 284 -5.33 -3.37 -23.11
N MET A 285 -6.13 -3.51 -24.19
CA MET A 285 -7.50 -4.01 -24.11
C MET A 285 -7.58 -5.37 -23.40
N ASN A 286 -6.70 -6.31 -23.73
CA ASN A 286 -6.65 -7.62 -23.11
C ASN A 286 -6.40 -7.53 -21.59
N PHE A 287 -5.47 -6.67 -21.18
CA PHE A 287 -5.19 -6.48 -19.75
C PHE A 287 -6.39 -5.84 -19.02
N ILE A 288 -7.00 -4.80 -19.58
CA ILE A 288 -8.21 -4.19 -18.99
C ILE A 288 -9.37 -5.21 -18.95
N SER A 289 -9.51 -6.06 -19.96
CA SER A 289 -10.50 -7.16 -19.97
C SER A 289 -10.24 -8.18 -18.85
N ASN A 290 -8.98 -8.49 -18.54
CA ASN A 290 -8.65 -9.35 -17.40
C ASN A 290 -9.07 -8.71 -16.07
N LEU A 291 -8.83 -7.42 -15.87
CA LEU A 291 -9.29 -6.68 -14.70
C LEU A 291 -10.83 -6.64 -14.63
N ARG A 292 -11.51 -6.41 -15.76
CA ARG A 292 -12.98 -6.41 -15.83
C ARG A 292 -13.61 -7.75 -15.48
N LYS A 293 -12.97 -8.87 -15.85
CA LYS A 293 -13.42 -10.23 -15.48
C LYS A 293 -13.43 -10.44 -13.96
N VAL A 294 -12.40 -9.95 -13.27
CA VAL A 294 -12.26 -10.14 -11.81
C VAL A 294 -12.98 -9.04 -11.01
N TYR A 295 -13.17 -7.87 -11.59
CA TYR A 295 -13.85 -6.72 -10.99
C TYR A 295 -14.98 -6.20 -11.91
N PRO A 296 -16.08 -6.95 -12.05
CA PRO A 296 -17.11 -6.68 -13.08
C PRO A 296 -17.82 -5.35 -12.93
N LYS A 297 -17.89 -4.78 -11.71
CA LYS A 297 -18.59 -3.53 -11.40
C LYS A 297 -17.66 -2.34 -11.13
N ALA A 298 -16.35 -2.55 -11.05
CA ALA A 298 -15.42 -1.47 -10.73
C ALA A 298 -15.39 -0.39 -11.82
N LYS A 299 -15.26 0.86 -11.41
CA LYS A 299 -14.96 1.97 -12.33
C LYS A 299 -13.46 1.95 -12.59
N ILE A 300 -13.05 1.69 -13.85
CA ILE A 300 -11.64 1.55 -14.21
C ILE A 300 -11.15 2.84 -14.86
N VAL A 301 -10.15 3.47 -14.25
CA VAL A 301 -9.50 4.68 -14.77
C VAL A 301 -8.16 4.29 -15.40
N CYS A 302 -8.10 4.34 -16.72
CA CYS A 302 -6.91 4.08 -17.50
C CYS A 302 -6.05 5.36 -17.54
N THR A 303 -4.87 5.34 -16.94
CA THR A 303 -4.01 6.52 -16.80
C THR A 303 -2.64 6.30 -17.44
N LEU A 304 -1.93 7.38 -17.68
CA LEU A 304 -0.52 7.38 -18.05
C LEU A 304 0.13 8.65 -17.52
N GLY A 305 1.34 8.55 -17.04
CA GLY A 305 2.16 9.71 -16.71
C GLY A 305 2.93 9.50 -15.43
N SER A 306 3.69 10.48 -15.06
CA SER A 306 3.96 11.81 -15.61
C SER A 306 5.30 11.92 -16.34
N MET A 307 5.91 10.79 -16.71
CA MET A 307 7.21 10.75 -17.38
C MET A 307 7.06 10.90 -18.91
N ASN A 308 8.12 10.61 -19.66
CA ASN A 308 8.23 10.91 -21.09
C ASN A 308 7.25 10.16 -22.01
N ALA A 309 6.57 9.11 -21.58
CA ALA A 309 5.52 8.49 -22.36
C ALA A 309 4.32 9.44 -22.65
N VAL A 310 4.10 10.43 -21.79
CA VAL A 310 3.06 11.46 -21.95
C VAL A 310 3.57 12.75 -22.57
N SER A 311 4.86 12.87 -22.89
CA SER A 311 5.43 14.06 -23.49
C SER A 311 4.78 14.37 -24.86
N PRO A 312 4.83 15.64 -25.31
CA PRO A 312 4.30 16.02 -26.61
C PRO A 312 4.85 15.15 -27.75
N GLY A 313 4.00 14.81 -28.70
CA GLY A 313 4.35 13.99 -29.87
C GLY A 313 4.46 12.47 -29.64
N LYS A 314 4.33 11.98 -28.40
CA LYS A 314 4.35 10.53 -28.12
C LYS A 314 2.96 9.91 -28.31
N PRO A 315 2.86 8.71 -28.91
CA PRO A 315 1.56 8.11 -29.28
C PRO A 315 0.83 7.41 -28.12
N TRP A 316 1.48 7.22 -26.97
CA TRP A 316 1.04 6.30 -25.92
C TRP A 316 -0.29 6.67 -25.27
N LYS A 317 -0.59 7.97 -25.12
CA LYS A 317 -1.93 8.45 -24.69
C LYS A 317 -3.00 8.03 -25.71
N GLY A 318 -2.68 8.15 -27.00
CA GLY A 318 -3.56 7.76 -28.11
C GLY A 318 -3.88 6.27 -28.09
N TYR A 319 -2.91 5.40 -27.81
CA TYR A 319 -3.13 3.94 -27.71
C TYR A 319 -4.10 3.59 -26.58
N ILE A 320 -3.93 4.19 -25.39
CA ILE A 320 -4.86 3.99 -24.26
C ILE A 320 -6.26 4.51 -24.60
N GLN A 321 -6.34 5.73 -25.15
CA GLN A 321 -7.64 6.32 -25.53
C GLN A 321 -8.36 5.46 -26.57
N GLN A 322 -7.64 4.97 -27.57
CA GLN A 322 -8.19 4.08 -28.60
C GLN A 322 -8.69 2.77 -27.99
N ALA A 323 -7.89 2.15 -27.09
CA ALA A 323 -8.29 0.93 -26.40
C ALA A 323 -9.60 1.12 -25.62
N VAL A 324 -9.70 2.19 -24.84
CA VAL A 324 -10.91 2.52 -24.06
C VAL A 324 -12.11 2.77 -24.98
N ASN A 325 -11.93 3.52 -26.09
CA ASN A 325 -13.00 3.80 -27.04
C ASN A 325 -13.51 2.51 -27.71
N LEU A 326 -12.60 1.61 -28.10
CA LEU A 326 -12.95 0.31 -28.68
C LEU A 326 -13.71 -0.57 -27.68
N MET A 327 -13.27 -0.60 -26.43
CA MET A 327 -13.96 -1.37 -25.38
C MET A 327 -15.35 -0.81 -25.09
N LYS A 328 -15.52 0.50 -25.01
CA LYS A 328 -16.85 1.14 -24.91
C LYS A 328 -17.76 0.81 -26.10
N LYS A 329 -17.21 0.85 -27.29
CA LYS A 329 -17.99 0.60 -28.54
C LYS A 329 -18.40 -0.87 -28.66
N TYR A 330 -17.45 -1.79 -28.58
CA TYR A 330 -17.67 -3.21 -28.89
C TYR A 330 -18.09 -4.05 -27.69
N TYR A 331 -17.53 -3.78 -26.46
CA TYR A 331 -17.88 -4.51 -25.25
C TYR A 331 -18.93 -3.81 -24.40
N LYS A 332 -19.40 -2.60 -24.82
CA LYS A 332 -20.39 -1.78 -24.11
C LYS A 332 -19.98 -1.42 -22.66
N ASP A 333 -18.68 -1.42 -22.38
CA ASP A 333 -18.15 -1.11 -21.04
C ASP A 333 -18.10 0.40 -20.79
N GLN A 334 -19.19 0.95 -20.26
CA GLN A 334 -19.30 2.37 -19.95
C GLN A 334 -18.58 2.78 -18.65
N GLN A 335 -18.08 1.81 -17.85
CA GLN A 335 -17.36 2.06 -16.61
C GLN A 335 -15.84 2.22 -16.81
N LEU A 336 -15.41 2.54 -18.02
CA LEU A 336 -14.02 2.86 -18.36
C LEU A 336 -13.84 4.37 -18.50
N TYR A 337 -12.76 4.88 -17.96
CA TYR A 337 -12.41 6.30 -17.98
C TYR A 337 -10.94 6.47 -18.38
N THR A 338 -10.58 7.64 -18.90
CA THR A 338 -9.17 7.99 -19.18
C THR A 338 -8.79 9.26 -18.43
N LEU A 339 -7.58 9.27 -17.87
CA LEU A 339 -6.93 10.45 -17.29
C LEU A 339 -5.44 10.41 -17.62
N PHE A 340 -4.93 11.43 -18.30
CA PHE A 340 -3.50 11.52 -18.60
C PHE A 340 -2.89 12.61 -17.72
N PHE A 341 -1.90 12.20 -16.89
CA PHE A 341 -1.19 13.15 -16.04
C PHE A 341 -0.33 14.10 -16.89
N ALA A 342 -0.14 15.31 -16.38
CA ALA A 342 0.74 16.26 -17.01
C ALA A 342 2.18 15.73 -17.05
N TYR A 343 2.88 15.99 -18.16
CA TYR A 343 4.28 15.69 -18.29
C TYR A 343 5.09 16.54 -17.31
N ASN A 344 5.92 15.91 -16.47
CA ASN A 344 6.71 16.59 -15.46
C ASN A 344 7.98 17.27 -16.02
N ASN A 345 8.23 17.14 -17.31
CA ASN A 345 9.36 17.71 -18.05
C ASN A 345 10.75 17.35 -17.47
N ARG A 346 10.84 16.23 -16.75
CA ARG A 346 12.13 15.76 -16.24
C ARG A 346 12.87 14.98 -17.32
N LYS A 347 14.17 15.29 -17.49
CA LYS A 347 15.02 14.59 -18.45
C LYS A 347 15.53 13.25 -17.90
N ILE A 348 15.67 13.14 -16.57
CA ILE A 348 16.18 11.96 -15.86
C ILE A 348 15.39 11.74 -14.57
N GLY A 349 15.38 10.52 -14.10
CA GLY A 349 14.78 10.13 -12.83
C GLY A 349 13.26 10.00 -12.82
N HIS A 350 12.76 9.47 -11.71
CA HIS A 350 11.33 9.30 -11.45
C HIS A 350 10.70 10.59 -10.92
N PRO A 351 9.36 10.67 -10.88
CA PRO A 351 8.64 11.79 -10.27
C PRO A 351 9.04 11.96 -8.80
N THR A 352 9.33 13.20 -8.41
CA THR A 352 9.58 13.58 -7.01
C THR A 352 8.28 13.65 -6.22
N VAL A 353 8.37 13.82 -4.88
CA VAL A 353 7.18 14.02 -4.02
C VAL A 353 6.31 15.17 -4.54
N THR A 354 6.91 16.28 -4.98
CA THR A 354 6.17 17.42 -5.58
C THR A 354 5.41 17.02 -6.84
N ASP A 355 6.01 16.20 -7.71
CA ASP A 355 5.34 15.69 -8.91
C ASP A 355 4.19 14.75 -8.53
N HIS A 356 4.40 13.90 -7.52
CA HIS A 356 3.35 13.01 -7.01
C HIS A 356 2.16 13.77 -6.40
N ILE A 357 2.41 14.87 -5.68
CA ILE A 357 1.33 15.74 -5.17
C ILE A 357 0.51 16.31 -6.33
N LYS A 358 1.15 16.83 -7.38
CA LYS A 358 0.45 17.34 -8.57
C LYS A 358 -0.37 16.25 -9.28
N MET A 359 0.17 15.02 -9.40
CA MET A 359 -0.57 13.89 -9.95
C MET A 359 -1.77 13.52 -9.06
N ALA A 360 -1.58 13.49 -7.73
CA ALA A 360 -2.65 13.22 -6.79
C ALA A 360 -3.77 14.27 -6.89
N ASP A 361 -3.44 15.55 -7.01
CA ASP A 361 -4.43 16.63 -7.16
C ASP A 361 -5.24 16.46 -8.45
N GLN A 362 -4.60 16.10 -9.56
CA GLN A 362 -5.29 15.82 -10.81
C GLN A 362 -6.24 14.62 -10.66
N LEU A 363 -5.78 13.53 -10.04
CA LEU A 363 -6.59 12.31 -9.86
C LEU A 363 -7.74 12.56 -8.87
N LYS A 364 -7.51 13.25 -7.75
CA LYS A 364 -8.57 13.61 -6.78
C LYS A 364 -9.67 14.44 -7.42
N LYS A 365 -9.29 15.46 -8.20
CA LYS A 365 -10.25 16.29 -8.95
C LYS A 365 -11.08 15.44 -9.92
N PHE A 366 -10.40 14.58 -10.69
CA PHE A 366 -11.06 13.70 -11.64
C PHE A 366 -12.04 12.74 -10.95
N LEU A 367 -11.62 12.08 -9.88
CA LEU A 367 -12.45 11.11 -9.14
C LEU A 367 -13.70 11.78 -8.54
N LYS A 368 -13.55 12.96 -7.93
CA LYS A 368 -14.68 13.74 -7.39
C LYS A 368 -15.68 14.13 -8.48
N GLN A 369 -15.20 14.54 -9.66
CA GLN A 369 -16.08 15.00 -10.74
C GLN A 369 -16.79 13.87 -11.49
N ASN A 370 -16.16 12.70 -11.64
CA ASN A 370 -16.63 11.67 -12.56
C ASN A 370 -17.05 10.35 -11.86
N ILE A 371 -16.60 10.09 -10.63
CA ILE A 371 -16.69 8.77 -10.03
C ILE A 371 -17.32 8.76 -8.63
N LEU A 372 -16.93 9.66 -7.75
CA LEU A 372 -17.34 9.74 -6.34
C LEU A 372 -18.52 10.70 -6.11
N LYS A 373 -19.48 10.71 -7.01
CA LYS A 373 -20.70 11.52 -6.89
C LYS A 373 -21.64 10.95 -5.85
#